data_72ac7965e5853fd9d5ad056a778c7016
#
_entry.id   72ac7965e5853fd9d5ad056a778c7016
#
_cell.length_a   1.000
_cell.length_b   1.000
_cell.length_c   1.000
_cell.angle_alpha   90.00
_cell.angle_beta   90.00
_cell.angle_gamma   90.00
#
_symmetry.space_group_name_H-M   'P 1'
#
loop_
_entity.id
_entity.type
_entity.pdbx_description
1 polymer ?
#
loop_
_entity_poly.entity_id
_entity_poly.type
_entity_poly.pdbx_seq_one_letter_code
_entity_poly.pdbx_strand_id
1 'polypeptide(L)'
;MNEMKRTANFGDNRPIYLQISGWICEKILRGEWVADQRIPSLRELGVLLEVNPNTVVRTCEYLLSQGVIYNRRGLGYFVSADAGERIRTEARHVFYEQDLANLALRMRSLGITVDEVARHLRAIGAD
;
A
#
# COMPACT_ATOMS: atom_id res chain seq x y z
N MET A 1 18.99 -6.17 13.50
CA MET A 1 18.15 -5.48 12.53
C MET A 1 17.12 -6.42 11.94
N ASN A 2 15.92 -5.96 11.89
CA ASN A 2 14.81 -6.72 11.40
C ASN A 2 14.77 -6.70 9.88
N GLU A 3 14.62 -7.84 9.25
CA GLU A 3 14.55 -7.94 7.80
C GLU A 3 13.31 -7.24 7.23
N MET A 4 12.19 -7.28 7.95
CA MET A 4 10.97 -6.57 7.55
C MET A 4 11.21 -5.07 7.43
N LYS A 5 11.92 -4.49 8.39
CA LYS A 5 12.25 -3.07 8.34
C LYS A 5 13.13 -2.74 7.16
N ARG A 6 14.07 -3.63 6.83
CA ARG A 6 14.99 -3.42 5.72
C ARG A 6 14.25 -3.31 4.38
N THR A 7 13.12 -4.03 4.22
CA THR A 7 12.32 -3.98 3.00
C THR A 7 11.27 -2.87 3.03
N ALA A 8 11.03 -2.27 4.19
CA ALA A 8 10.03 -1.21 4.36
C ALA A 8 10.70 0.15 4.18
N ASN A 9 10.73 0.62 2.94
CA ASN A 9 11.34 1.91 2.62
C ASN A 9 10.29 3.01 2.74
N PHE A 10 10.39 3.82 3.79
CA PHE A 10 9.44 4.90 4.07
C PHE A 10 9.99 6.28 3.69
N GLY A 11 10.77 6.35 2.61
CA GLY A 11 11.46 7.56 2.21
C GLY A 11 10.78 8.45 1.20
N ASP A 12 9.55 8.15 0.76
CA ASP A 12 8.87 8.98 -0.23
C ASP A 12 8.12 10.15 0.46
N ASN A 13 7.46 11.01 -0.34
CA ASN A 13 6.82 12.23 0.14
C ASN A 13 5.44 12.03 0.76
N ARG A 14 4.91 10.81 0.75
CA ARG A 14 3.60 10.54 1.34
C ARG A 14 3.70 10.51 2.87
N PRO A 15 2.60 10.80 3.57
CA PRO A 15 2.57 10.62 5.02
C PRO A 15 3.01 9.20 5.41
N ILE A 16 3.72 9.09 6.52
CA ILE A 16 4.25 7.79 6.98
C ILE A 16 3.14 6.76 7.16
N TYR A 17 1.98 7.16 7.69
CA TYR A 17 0.90 6.19 7.91
C TYR A 17 0.42 5.54 6.61
N LEU A 18 0.45 6.27 5.50
CA LEU A 18 0.09 5.72 4.18
C LEU A 18 1.18 4.79 3.64
N GLN A 19 2.43 5.11 3.91
CA GLN A 19 3.55 4.26 3.51
C GLN A 19 3.51 2.92 4.26
N ILE A 20 3.20 2.96 5.56
CA ILE A 20 3.05 1.75 6.36
C ILE A 20 1.84 0.94 5.88
N SER A 21 0.74 1.63 5.57
CA SER A 21 -0.45 0.97 5.02
C SER A 21 -0.11 0.22 3.73
N GLY A 22 0.66 0.85 2.85
CA GLY A 22 1.10 0.22 1.61
C GLY A 22 1.97 -1.00 1.86
N TRP A 23 2.84 -0.93 2.85
CA TRP A 23 3.70 -2.05 3.23
C TRP A 23 2.86 -3.23 3.73
N ILE A 24 1.86 -2.96 4.58
CA ILE A 24 0.94 -3.99 5.08
C ILE A 24 0.15 -4.61 3.91
N CYS A 25 -0.38 -3.76 3.02
CA CYS A 25 -1.12 -4.22 1.85
C CYS A 25 -0.26 -5.12 0.96
N GLU A 26 1.02 -4.80 0.81
CA GLU A 26 1.94 -5.62 0.03
C GLU A 26 2.11 -7.02 0.64
N LYS A 27 2.20 -7.09 1.97
CA LYS A 27 2.26 -8.38 2.68
C LYS A 27 1.03 -9.23 2.38
N ILE A 28 -0.13 -8.60 2.33
CA ILE A 28 -1.40 -9.29 2.05
C ILE A 28 -1.43 -9.75 0.58
N LEU A 29 -1.06 -8.87 -0.35
CA LEU A 29 -1.09 -9.20 -1.77
C LEU A 29 -0.12 -10.33 -2.14
N ARG A 30 1.00 -10.42 -1.43
CA ARG A 30 1.99 -11.47 -1.64
C ARG A 30 1.60 -12.79 -0.97
N GLY A 31 0.51 -12.81 -0.23
CA GLY A 31 0.08 -14.00 0.49
C GLY A 31 0.87 -14.31 1.75
N GLU A 32 1.69 -13.37 2.21
CA GLU A 32 2.43 -13.53 3.46
C GLU A 32 1.51 -13.39 4.66
N TRP A 33 0.49 -12.55 4.55
CA TRP A 33 -0.58 -12.41 5.53
C TRP A 33 -1.90 -12.74 4.84
N VAL A 34 -2.54 -13.81 5.28
CA VAL A 34 -3.72 -14.36 4.60
C VAL A 34 -5.01 -13.99 5.33
N ALA A 35 -6.13 -14.19 4.64
CA ALA A 35 -7.46 -13.90 5.18
C ALA A 35 -7.65 -14.49 6.57
N ASP A 36 -8.22 -13.70 7.46
CA ASP A 36 -8.53 -14.04 8.85
C ASP A 36 -7.30 -14.32 9.72
N GLN A 37 -6.11 -14.05 9.22
CA GLN A 37 -4.88 -14.11 10.01
C GLN A 37 -4.77 -12.83 10.84
N ARG A 38 -4.34 -13.00 12.09
CA ARG A 38 -4.04 -11.87 12.96
C ARG A 38 -2.75 -11.20 12.50
N ILE A 39 -2.78 -9.89 12.34
CA ILE A 39 -1.55 -9.12 12.05
C ILE A 39 -0.87 -8.74 13.36
N PRO A 40 0.41 -8.33 13.32
CA PRO A 40 1.08 -7.87 14.54
C PRO A 40 0.29 -6.74 15.21
N SER A 41 0.33 -6.69 16.53
CA SER A 41 -0.37 -5.66 17.30
C SER A 41 0.22 -4.27 17.02
N LEU A 42 -0.52 -3.24 17.42
CA LEU A 42 -0.04 -1.86 17.32
C LEU A 42 1.34 -1.71 17.95
N ARG A 43 1.51 -2.28 19.14
CA ARG A 43 2.78 -2.22 19.85
C ARG A 43 3.88 -2.97 19.11
N GLU A 44 3.56 -4.17 18.63
CA GLU A 44 4.51 -4.98 17.87
C GLU A 44 4.94 -4.28 16.59
N LEU A 45 3.99 -3.68 15.87
CA LEU A 45 4.29 -2.92 14.65
C LEU A 45 5.16 -1.70 14.94
N GLY A 46 4.87 -0.99 16.01
CA GLY A 46 5.67 0.18 16.40
C GLY A 46 7.11 -0.18 16.68
N VAL A 47 7.33 -1.27 17.41
CA VAL A 47 8.68 -1.76 17.71
C VAL A 47 9.36 -2.28 16.44
N LEU A 48 8.65 -3.09 15.67
CA LEU A 48 9.17 -3.71 14.47
C LEU A 48 9.65 -2.69 13.44
N LEU A 49 8.83 -1.68 13.21
CA LEU A 49 9.09 -0.67 12.17
C LEU A 49 9.81 0.57 12.71
N GLU A 50 10.02 0.64 14.02
CA GLU A 50 10.65 1.77 14.69
C GLU A 50 9.93 3.08 14.38
N VAL A 51 8.61 3.05 14.49
CA VAL A 51 7.77 4.23 14.26
C VAL A 51 6.97 4.56 15.51
N ASN A 52 6.54 5.83 15.59
CA ASN A 52 5.74 6.32 16.70
C ASN A 52 4.43 5.51 16.81
N PRO A 53 4.04 5.07 18.02
CA PRO A 53 2.77 4.34 18.21
C PRO A 53 1.56 5.06 17.64
N ASN A 54 1.51 6.39 17.73
CA ASN A 54 0.39 7.16 17.18
C ASN A 54 0.29 7.01 15.66
N THR A 55 1.42 6.89 14.98
CA THR A 55 1.46 6.65 13.54
C THR A 55 0.90 5.28 13.20
N VAL A 56 1.21 4.27 14.04
CA VAL A 56 0.67 2.92 13.85
C VAL A 56 -0.84 2.91 14.05
N VAL A 57 -1.33 3.61 15.07
CA VAL A 57 -2.77 3.74 15.31
C VAL A 57 -3.45 4.33 14.07
N ARG A 58 -2.90 5.42 13.54
CA ARG A 58 -3.46 6.07 12.36
C ARG A 58 -3.45 5.14 11.13
N THR A 59 -2.39 4.35 10.97
CA THR A 59 -2.28 3.35 9.91
C THR A 59 -3.43 2.35 10.01
N CYS A 60 -3.66 1.80 11.20
CA CYS A 60 -4.70 0.80 11.41
C CYS A 60 -6.09 1.39 11.24
N GLU A 61 -6.32 2.62 11.70
CA GLU A 61 -7.59 3.31 11.47
C GLU A 61 -7.88 3.47 9.98
N TYR A 62 -6.85 3.83 9.21
CA TYR A 62 -6.98 3.94 7.76
C TYR A 62 -7.33 2.60 7.11
N LEU A 63 -6.61 1.53 7.47
CA LEU A 63 -6.86 0.19 6.92
C LEU A 63 -8.24 -0.33 7.32
N LEU A 64 -8.70 -0.01 8.53
CA LEU A 64 -10.07 -0.34 8.96
C LEU A 64 -11.10 0.38 8.09
N SER A 65 -10.87 1.67 7.81
CA SER A 65 -11.79 2.45 6.98
C SER A 65 -11.86 1.93 5.55
N GLN A 66 -10.77 1.34 5.06
CA GLN A 66 -10.70 0.73 3.73
C GLN A 66 -11.26 -0.71 3.71
N GLY A 67 -11.58 -1.26 4.88
CA GLY A 67 -12.08 -2.62 4.97
C GLY A 67 -11.03 -3.70 4.72
N VAL A 68 -9.75 -3.35 4.77
CA VAL A 68 -8.64 -4.28 4.53
C VAL A 68 -8.39 -5.15 5.76
N ILE A 69 -8.60 -4.59 6.94
CA ILE A 69 -8.49 -5.32 8.20
C ILE A 69 -9.77 -5.12 8.99
N TYR A 70 -9.99 -5.99 9.97
CA TYR A 70 -11.10 -5.85 10.90
C TYR A 70 -10.60 -6.12 12.31
N ASN A 71 -11.33 -5.58 13.29
CA ASN A 71 -10.95 -5.68 14.69
C ASN A 71 -11.77 -6.79 15.37
N ARG A 72 -11.07 -7.63 16.13
CA ARG A 72 -11.72 -8.55 17.07
C ARG A 72 -11.41 -8.05 18.47
N ARG A 73 -12.45 -7.65 19.17
CA ARG A 73 -12.31 -7.06 20.50
C ARG A 73 -11.50 -7.97 21.43
N GLY A 74 -10.43 -7.40 22.00
CA GLY A 74 -9.55 -8.13 22.91
C GLY A 74 -8.55 -9.06 22.23
N LEU A 75 -8.63 -9.22 20.90
CA LEU A 75 -7.77 -10.14 20.17
C LEU A 75 -6.86 -9.44 19.17
N GLY A 76 -7.23 -8.24 18.71
CA GLY A 76 -6.41 -7.45 17.79
C GLY A 76 -7.02 -7.30 16.41
N TYR A 77 -6.17 -7.04 15.43
CA TYR A 77 -6.57 -6.80 14.05
C TYR A 77 -6.29 -8.03 13.19
N PHE A 78 -7.18 -8.28 12.26
CA PHE A 78 -7.15 -9.46 11.39
C PHE A 78 -7.35 -9.04 9.95
N VAL A 79 -6.76 -9.78 9.01
CA VAL A 79 -6.91 -9.54 7.58
C VAL A 79 -8.34 -9.89 7.15
N SER A 80 -9.01 -8.97 6.45
CA SER A 80 -10.36 -9.21 5.95
C SER A 80 -10.36 -10.30 4.89
N ALA A 81 -11.48 -11.04 4.79
CA ALA A 81 -11.60 -12.12 3.82
C ALA A 81 -11.41 -11.64 2.38
N ASP A 82 -11.88 -10.43 2.07
CA ASP A 82 -11.80 -9.82 0.74
C ASP A 82 -10.71 -8.75 0.64
N ALA A 83 -9.70 -8.81 1.53
CA ALA A 83 -8.67 -7.79 1.62
C ALA A 83 -7.95 -7.56 0.29
N GLY A 84 -7.55 -8.63 -0.40
CA GLY A 84 -6.83 -8.52 -1.65
C GLY A 84 -7.64 -7.78 -2.73
N GLU A 85 -8.92 -8.09 -2.82
CA GLU A 85 -9.82 -7.42 -3.76
C GLU A 85 -9.96 -5.93 -3.44
N ARG A 86 -10.15 -5.61 -2.16
CA ARG A 86 -10.28 -4.22 -1.72
C ARG A 86 -9.00 -3.43 -2.00
N ILE A 87 -7.85 -4.02 -1.73
CA ILE A 87 -6.55 -3.38 -2.00
C ILE A 87 -6.40 -3.10 -3.49
N ARG A 88 -6.69 -4.08 -4.34
CA ARG A 88 -6.55 -3.92 -5.79
C ARG A 88 -7.52 -2.89 -6.35
N THR A 89 -8.75 -2.85 -5.85
CA THR A 89 -9.75 -1.87 -6.28
C THR A 89 -9.27 -0.45 -5.97
N GLU A 90 -8.78 -0.23 -4.75
CA GLU A 90 -8.27 1.08 -4.35
C GLU A 90 -7.01 1.45 -5.13
N ALA A 91 -6.10 0.51 -5.33
CA ALA A 91 -4.88 0.74 -6.09
C ALA A 91 -5.19 1.11 -7.54
N ARG A 92 -6.18 0.47 -8.17
CA ARG A 92 -6.61 0.81 -9.53
C ARG A 92 -7.18 2.22 -9.58
N HIS A 93 -7.97 2.60 -8.58
CA HIS A 93 -8.53 3.93 -8.48
C HIS A 93 -7.42 4.99 -8.39
N VAL A 94 -6.45 4.76 -7.51
CA VAL A 94 -5.30 5.67 -7.34
C VAL A 94 -4.49 5.77 -8.65
N PHE A 95 -4.29 4.65 -9.33
CA PHE A 95 -3.57 4.63 -10.60
C PHE A 95 -4.23 5.59 -11.61
N TYR A 96 -5.55 5.46 -11.80
CA TYR A 96 -6.25 6.28 -12.80
C TYR A 96 -6.38 7.74 -12.37
N GLU A 97 -6.63 7.99 -11.09
CA GLU A 97 -6.86 9.35 -10.60
C GLU A 97 -5.57 10.14 -10.39
N GLN A 98 -4.48 9.48 -10.03
CA GLN A 98 -3.23 10.16 -9.67
C GLN A 98 -2.07 9.83 -10.59
N ASP A 99 -1.73 8.56 -10.73
CA ASP A 99 -0.54 8.17 -11.50
C ASP A 99 -0.68 8.55 -12.97
N LEU A 100 -1.84 8.26 -13.54
CA LEU A 100 -2.09 8.54 -14.95
C LEU A 100 -2.15 10.04 -15.20
N ALA A 101 -2.77 10.80 -14.30
CA ALA A 101 -2.83 12.26 -14.41
C ALA A 101 -1.43 12.88 -14.35
N ASN A 102 -0.60 12.38 -13.44
CA ASN A 102 0.79 12.84 -13.32
C ASN A 102 1.59 12.49 -14.56
N LEU A 103 1.39 11.30 -15.12
CA LEU A 103 2.02 10.88 -16.36
C LEU A 103 1.63 11.83 -17.49
N ALA A 104 0.35 12.16 -17.61
CA ALA A 104 -0.13 13.07 -18.66
C ALA A 104 0.55 14.44 -18.58
N LEU A 105 0.72 14.96 -17.37
CA LEU A 105 1.40 16.25 -17.16
C LEU A 105 2.85 16.16 -17.62
N ARG A 106 3.55 15.09 -17.27
CA ARG A 106 4.95 14.91 -17.67
C ARG A 106 5.08 14.74 -19.18
N MET A 107 4.18 13.98 -19.79
CA MET A 107 4.18 13.81 -21.25
C MET A 107 4.04 15.16 -21.95
N ARG A 108 3.12 15.98 -21.47
CA ARG A 108 2.89 17.31 -22.04
C ARG A 108 4.14 18.17 -21.91
N SER A 109 4.76 18.16 -20.75
CA SER A 109 5.98 18.91 -20.47
C SER A 109 7.15 18.49 -21.38
N LEU A 110 7.23 17.22 -21.71
CA LEU A 110 8.34 16.66 -22.50
C LEU A 110 8.02 16.52 -23.99
N GLY A 111 6.80 16.86 -24.41
CA GLY A 111 6.38 16.72 -25.81
C GLY A 111 6.26 15.26 -26.24
N ILE A 112 5.92 14.37 -25.33
CA ILE A 112 5.78 12.94 -25.61
C ILE A 112 4.33 12.63 -25.94
N THR A 113 4.09 11.91 -27.03
CA THR A 113 2.74 11.55 -27.48
C THR A 113 2.29 10.22 -26.88
N VAL A 114 0.98 9.98 -26.89
CA VAL A 114 0.40 8.72 -26.45
C VAL A 114 0.95 7.54 -27.26
N ASP A 115 1.06 7.71 -28.58
CA ASP A 115 1.59 6.65 -29.46
C ASP A 115 3.02 6.29 -29.11
N GLU A 116 3.83 7.28 -28.81
CA GLU A 116 5.24 7.10 -28.42
C GLU A 116 5.33 6.32 -27.11
N VAL A 117 4.55 6.72 -26.11
CA VAL A 117 4.49 6.02 -24.81
C VAL A 117 3.99 4.59 -24.99
N ALA A 118 2.95 4.40 -25.81
CA ALA A 118 2.38 3.08 -26.05
C ALA A 118 3.44 2.12 -26.64
N ARG A 119 4.24 2.59 -27.59
CA ARG A 119 5.32 1.78 -28.16
C ARG A 119 6.33 1.36 -27.12
N HIS A 120 6.73 2.29 -26.26
CA HIS A 120 7.69 2.00 -25.20
C HIS A 120 7.12 1.02 -24.18
N LEU A 121 5.85 1.21 -23.79
CA LEU A 121 5.19 0.30 -22.85
C LEU A 121 5.13 -1.13 -23.40
N ARG A 122 4.80 -1.29 -24.66
CA ARG A 122 4.76 -2.62 -25.29
C ARG A 122 6.15 -3.25 -25.33
N ALA A 123 7.17 -2.44 -25.61
CA ALA A 123 8.55 -2.92 -25.67
C ALA A 123 9.04 -3.44 -24.33
N ILE A 124 8.58 -2.85 -23.21
CA ILE A 124 8.95 -3.30 -21.87
C ILE A 124 7.98 -4.32 -21.28
N GLY A 125 7.01 -4.78 -22.08
CA GLY A 125 6.12 -5.86 -21.69
C GLY A 125 4.93 -5.48 -20.84
N ALA A 126 4.48 -4.24 -20.93
CA ALA A 126 3.32 -3.77 -20.14
C ALA A 126 1.98 -4.21 -20.74
N ASP A 127 1.99 -4.94 -21.85
CA ASP A 127 0.77 -5.32 -22.57
C ASP A 127 0.76 -6.81 -22.86
#